data_16bde0a4f82859b1e8768f5948392437
#
_entry.id   16bde0a4f82859b1e8768f5948392437
#
_cell.length_a   1.000
_cell.length_b   1.000
_cell.length_c   1.000
_cell.angle_alpha   90.00
_cell.angle_beta   90.00
_cell.angle_gamma   90.00
#
_symmetry.space_group_name_H-M   'P 1'
#
loop_
_entity.id
_entity.type
_entity.pdbx_description
1 polymer ?
#
loop_
_entity_poly.entity_id
_entity_poly.type
_entity_poly.pdbx_seq_one_letter_code
_entity_poly.pdbx_strand_id
1 'polypeptide(L)'
;MSRQEVSWRRDVGDPRRGDRTKGAVAGYHQALQRSRIGPAAHLALHRAVRCRQAPEVIVMNDRKGLASRKVAVLGPIPRDQIVTHAGERFDKYGTVIYTAAALSALLDPGDTIVPISHVRRQDEGPIKQILGSFPNIDISGITSQADQGDVVELRYIDQNRRVERQTSFMNPILPADLDKVLDADVFVCVPITDYEVGPPTLRHIKEHSRAIVVLDAHGPTVTLARSGERHPRVWADQDVWLPYVDILKMNLDEASSTWLGESAEVMADPPTPSDDQLRGLARHCLDRGVGAVCVTLDERGCVTFFRDGSGGLAEEFVDRIEVEHVVDTTGAGDSFAGGLAYGYLAYRDYVVACQYGNAMGAQRVTGTDLNVYLSREETERQILAAYGPRS
;
A
#
# COMPACT_ATOMS: atom_id res chain seq x y z
N MET A 1 -2.76 35.70 -49.42
CA MET A 1 -3.28 34.48 -50.00
C MET A 1 -3.97 33.68 -48.92
N SER A 2 -5.26 33.64 -49.04
CA SER A 2 -6.40 32.92 -48.47
C SER A 2 -6.22 32.11 -47.18
N ARG A 3 -6.90 32.61 -46.14
CA ARG A 3 -7.37 31.87 -44.96
C ARG A 3 -8.49 30.91 -45.40
N GLN A 4 -8.41 29.65 -45.04
CA GLN A 4 -9.57 28.74 -45.05
C GLN A 4 -10.12 28.64 -43.64
N GLU A 5 -11.33 29.18 -43.44
CA GLU A 5 -12.16 28.95 -42.27
C GLU A 5 -12.83 27.57 -42.36
N VAL A 6 -12.65 26.76 -41.33
CA VAL A 6 -13.39 25.49 -41.16
C VAL A 6 -14.56 25.75 -40.23
N SER A 7 -15.76 25.76 -40.80
CA SER A 7 -17.04 25.95 -40.09
C SER A 7 -17.47 24.64 -39.44
N TRP A 8 -17.63 24.61 -38.12
CA TRP A 8 -18.29 23.53 -37.40
C TRP A 8 -19.81 23.78 -37.37
N ARG A 9 -20.56 22.95 -38.09
CA ARG A 9 -22.02 22.87 -37.94
C ARG A 9 -22.37 22.12 -36.67
N ARG A 10 -23.20 22.71 -35.82
CA ARG A 10 -23.85 22.05 -34.68
C ARG A 10 -25.01 21.21 -35.24
N ASP A 11 -24.93 19.90 -35.09
CA ASP A 11 -26.08 19.00 -35.23
C ASP A 11 -26.85 18.98 -33.91
N VAL A 12 -28.08 19.46 -33.96
CA VAL A 12 -29.05 19.40 -32.86
C VAL A 12 -29.78 18.06 -32.99
N GLY A 13 -29.39 17.06 -32.18
CA GLY A 13 -30.02 15.74 -32.16
C GLY A 13 -31.39 15.75 -31.47
N ASP A 14 -32.32 15.03 -32.04
CA ASP A 14 -33.72 14.76 -31.67
C ASP A 14 -33.88 14.22 -30.22
N PRO A 15 -34.80 14.76 -29.41
CA PRO A 15 -34.99 14.38 -27.99
C PRO A 15 -35.82 13.08 -27.75
N ARG A 16 -35.88 12.12 -28.70
CA ARG A 16 -36.71 10.91 -28.59
C ARG A 16 -35.94 9.59 -28.53
N ARG A 17 -34.71 9.55 -28.05
CA ARG A 17 -34.03 8.28 -27.72
C ARG A 17 -34.00 8.08 -26.22
N GLY A 18 -34.82 7.15 -25.75
CA GLY A 18 -34.98 6.76 -24.36
C GLY A 18 -33.70 6.22 -23.72
N ASP A 19 -33.57 6.60 -22.50
CA ASP A 19 -32.59 6.25 -21.50
C ASP A 19 -32.35 4.72 -21.38
N ARG A 20 -31.26 4.21 -21.93
CA ARG A 20 -30.79 2.81 -21.77
C ARG A 20 -29.80 2.61 -20.65
N THR A 21 -29.51 3.62 -19.86
CA THR A 21 -28.51 3.54 -18.79
C THR A 21 -29.06 3.05 -17.45
N LYS A 22 -30.37 3.01 -17.26
CA LYS A 22 -31.00 2.51 -16.02
C LYS A 22 -31.01 0.98 -15.90
N GLY A 23 -30.75 0.23 -16.98
CA GLY A 23 -30.71 -1.23 -16.97
C GLY A 23 -29.39 -1.84 -16.46
N ALA A 24 -28.29 -1.14 -16.56
CA ALA A 24 -26.96 -1.67 -16.22
C ALA A 24 -26.68 -1.69 -14.71
N VAL A 25 -27.18 -0.69 -13.98
CA VAL A 25 -26.96 -0.60 -12.51
C VAL A 25 -27.80 -1.61 -11.73
N ALA A 26 -29.02 -1.91 -12.23
CA ALA A 26 -29.90 -2.93 -11.61
C ALA A 26 -29.36 -4.37 -11.81
N GLY A 27 -28.63 -4.62 -12.89
CA GLY A 27 -28.00 -5.92 -13.17
C GLY A 27 -26.83 -6.25 -12.25
N TYR A 28 -26.07 -5.23 -11.85
CA TYR A 28 -24.90 -5.40 -10.99
C TYR A 28 -25.29 -5.79 -9.54
N HIS A 29 -26.34 -5.19 -9.00
CA HIS A 29 -26.86 -5.55 -7.68
C HIS A 29 -27.53 -6.94 -7.62
N GLN A 30 -28.06 -7.44 -8.73
CA GLN A 30 -28.65 -8.78 -8.78
C GLN A 30 -27.59 -9.90 -8.95
N ALA A 31 -26.43 -9.61 -9.54
CA ALA A 31 -25.33 -10.56 -9.67
C ALA A 31 -24.65 -10.81 -8.32
N LEU A 32 -24.49 -9.77 -7.49
CA LEU A 32 -23.91 -9.89 -6.15
C LEU A 32 -24.80 -10.66 -5.15
N GLN A 33 -26.11 -10.74 -5.39
CA GLN A 33 -27.02 -11.51 -4.52
C GLN A 33 -27.11 -13.00 -4.87
N ARG A 34 -26.51 -13.47 -5.96
CA ARG A 34 -26.60 -14.89 -6.41
C ARG A 34 -25.40 -15.76 -6.08
N SER A 35 -24.29 -15.20 -5.59
CA SER A 35 -23.12 -15.96 -5.12
C SER A 35 -23.16 -16.20 -3.60
N ARG A 36 -24.29 -16.68 -3.08
CA ARG A 36 -24.38 -17.20 -1.71
C ARG A 36 -23.79 -18.62 -1.69
N ILE A 37 -22.52 -18.75 -1.40
CA ILE A 37 -21.96 -19.96 -0.79
C ILE A 37 -22.50 -19.98 0.65
N GLY A 38 -23.33 -20.97 0.96
CA GLY A 38 -24.02 -21.05 2.25
C GLY A 38 -23.06 -21.27 3.43
N PRO A 39 -23.50 -20.96 4.65
CA PRO A 39 -22.67 -21.04 5.88
C PRO A 39 -22.05 -22.41 6.17
N ALA A 40 -22.54 -23.48 5.54
CA ALA A 40 -22.03 -24.83 5.73
C ALA A 40 -20.69 -25.12 5.02
N ALA A 41 -20.33 -24.36 3.97
CA ALA A 41 -19.04 -24.53 3.28
C ALA A 41 -17.89 -23.84 4.07
N HIS A 42 -18.18 -22.76 4.78
CA HIS A 42 -17.20 -22.10 5.66
C HIS A 42 -16.77 -22.95 6.85
N LEU A 43 -17.69 -23.75 7.42
CA LEU A 43 -17.37 -24.61 8.57
C LEU A 43 -16.54 -25.86 8.21
N ALA A 44 -16.58 -26.30 6.96
CA ALA A 44 -15.82 -27.48 6.53
C ALA A 44 -14.33 -27.18 6.28
N LEU A 45 -13.98 -25.96 5.86
CA LEU A 45 -12.58 -25.53 5.71
C LEU A 45 -11.86 -25.35 7.06
N HIS A 46 -12.58 -24.88 8.10
CA HIS A 46 -12.01 -24.66 9.43
C HIS A 46 -11.73 -25.95 10.22
N ARG A 47 -12.18 -27.12 9.77
CA ARG A 47 -11.97 -28.40 10.50
C ARG A 47 -10.80 -29.26 10.01
N ALA A 48 -10.18 -28.94 8.87
CA ALA A 48 -9.14 -29.77 8.28
C ALA A 48 -7.68 -29.40 8.68
N VAL A 49 -7.46 -28.32 9.44
CA VAL A 49 -6.12 -27.86 9.86
C VAL A 49 -5.93 -28.03 11.38
N ARG A 50 -6.29 -29.15 11.95
CA ARG A 50 -5.86 -29.54 13.29
C ARG A 50 -4.97 -30.78 13.20
N CYS A 51 -3.67 -30.55 13.21
CA CYS A 51 -2.60 -31.39 13.80
C CYS A 51 -1.27 -31.13 13.10
N ARG A 52 -0.52 -30.14 13.54
CA ARG A 52 0.95 -30.21 13.58
C ARG A 52 1.40 -29.42 14.81
N GLN A 53 2.29 -30.03 15.58
CA GLN A 53 2.93 -29.40 16.74
C GLN A 53 3.57 -28.08 16.31
N ALA A 54 3.02 -26.97 16.82
CA ALA A 54 3.60 -25.65 16.66
C ALA A 54 4.89 -25.59 17.49
N PRO A 55 5.95 -24.91 16.99
CA PRO A 55 7.05 -24.54 17.85
C PRO A 55 6.51 -23.62 18.97
N GLU A 56 7.01 -23.77 20.18
CA GLU A 56 6.67 -22.91 21.30
C GLU A 56 6.80 -21.44 20.90
N VAL A 57 5.68 -20.73 20.88
CA VAL A 57 5.64 -19.29 20.62
C VAL A 57 6.24 -18.61 21.85
N ILE A 58 7.51 -18.21 21.75
CA ILE A 58 8.13 -17.32 22.71
C ILE A 58 7.35 -16.00 22.62
N VAL A 59 6.45 -15.76 23.58
CA VAL A 59 5.87 -14.45 23.82
C VAL A 59 7.02 -13.55 24.25
N MET A 60 7.56 -12.76 23.31
CA MET A 60 8.66 -11.81 23.60
C MET A 60 8.12 -10.61 24.38
N ASN A 61 7.68 -10.87 25.63
CA ASN A 61 7.15 -9.82 26.51
C ASN A 61 8.20 -9.27 27.50
N ASP A 62 9.50 -9.50 27.24
CA ASP A 62 10.57 -8.89 28.08
C ASP A 62 11.80 -8.54 27.22
N ARG A 63 11.75 -7.33 26.61
CA ARG A 63 12.85 -6.78 25.78
C ARG A 63 13.91 -6.03 26.58
N LYS A 64 14.00 -6.21 27.88
CA LYS A 64 15.11 -5.63 28.65
C LYS A 64 16.44 -6.27 28.19
N GLY A 65 17.17 -5.54 27.30
CA GLY A 65 18.50 -5.92 26.84
C GLY A 65 18.63 -6.30 25.36
N LEU A 66 17.57 -6.20 24.52
CA LEU A 66 17.71 -6.34 23.06
C LEU A 66 18.16 -5.01 22.43
N ALA A 67 18.95 -5.09 21.34
CA ALA A 67 19.35 -3.93 20.55
C ALA A 67 18.12 -3.16 20.05
N SER A 68 18.21 -1.83 19.98
CA SER A 68 17.16 -0.99 19.38
C SER A 68 16.99 -1.35 17.91
N ARG A 69 15.75 -1.34 17.44
CA ARG A 69 15.41 -1.56 16.03
C ARG A 69 15.53 -0.26 15.26
N LYS A 70 15.91 -0.38 13.99
CA LYS A 70 15.90 0.75 13.05
C LYS A 70 15.09 0.37 11.82
N VAL A 71 14.11 1.21 11.45
CA VAL A 71 13.28 1.04 10.25
C VAL A 71 13.46 2.27 9.36
N ALA A 72 13.87 2.05 8.11
CA ALA A 72 13.92 3.09 7.10
C ALA A 72 12.63 3.07 6.26
N VAL A 73 12.01 4.23 6.04
CA VAL A 73 10.81 4.38 5.21
C VAL A 73 11.15 5.23 3.99
N LEU A 74 11.16 4.62 2.81
CA LEU A 74 11.58 5.25 1.56
C LEU A 74 10.38 5.56 0.68
N GLY A 75 10.31 6.77 0.20
CA GLY A 75 9.26 7.17 -0.75
C GLY A 75 8.99 8.67 -0.72
N PRO A 76 8.00 9.12 -1.47
CA PRO A 76 7.59 10.52 -1.48
C PRO A 76 6.81 10.90 -0.23
N ILE A 77 6.85 12.20 0.06
CA ILE A 77 5.90 12.87 0.94
C ILE A 77 5.16 13.88 0.05
N PRO A 78 4.18 13.43 -0.74
CA PRO A 78 3.47 14.31 -1.64
C PRO A 78 2.67 15.35 -0.85
N ARG A 79 2.64 16.57 -1.40
CA ARG A 79 1.63 17.54 -1.01
C ARG A 79 0.38 17.28 -1.84
N ASP A 80 -0.61 16.68 -1.22
CA ASP A 80 -1.91 16.42 -1.83
C ASP A 80 -2.75 17.68 -1.76
N GLN A 81 -3.03 18.28 -2.92
CA GLN A 81 -3.91 19.42 -3.07
C GLN A 81 -5.33 18.93 -3.38
N ILE A 82 -6.17 18.90 -2.37
CA ILE A 82 -7.49 18.29 -2.45
C ILE A 82 -8.54 19.32 -2.77
N VAL A 83 -9.35 19.06 -3.80
CA VAL A 83 -10.57 19.78 -4.13
C VAL A 83 -11.74 18.82 -4.03
N THR A 84 -12.59 19.00 -3.01
CA THR A 84 -13.78 18.15 -2.82
C THR A 84 -14.84 18.44 -3.90
N HIS A 85 -15.79 17.54 -4.05
CA HIS A 85 -16.94 17.75 -4.94
C HIS A 85 -17.82 18.93 -4.51
N ALA A 86 -17.75 19.36 -3.24
CA ALA A 86 -18.39 20.57 -2.73
C ALA A 86 -17.59 21.85 -3.00
N GLY A 87 -16.37 21.73 -3.59
CA GLY A 87 -15.49 22.86 -3.91
C GLY A 87 -14.58 23.30 -2.77
N GLU A 88 -14.57 22.61 -1.64
CA GLU A 88 -13.64 22.87 -0.55
C GLU A 88 -12.21 22.52 -0.97
N ARG A 89 -11.24 23.27 -0.46
CA ARG A 89 -9.82 23.09 -0.78
C ARG A 89 -9.01 23.01 0.49
N PHE A 90 -8.15 21.99 0.55
CA PHE A 90 -7.17 21.84 1.61
C PHE A 90 -5.98 21.01 1.14
N ASP A 91 -4.86 21.13 1.84
CA ASP A 91 -3.65 20.39 1.54
C ASP A 91 -3.38 19.39 2.66
N LYS A 92 -2.86 18.21 2.28
CA LYS A 92 -2.34 17.18 3.20
C LYS A 92 -0.97 16.72 2.73
N TYR A 93 -0.22 16.11 3.62
CA TYR A 93 0.99 15.36 3.28
C TYR A 93 0.72 13.87 3.50
N GLY A 94 1.14 13.04 2.53
CA GLY A 94 0.75 11.63 2.46
C GLY A 94 1.90 10.63 2.52
N THR A 95 1.58 9.42 2.13
CA THR A 95 2.46 8.27 1.86
C THR A 95 3.43 7.95 3.01
N VAL A 96 4.69 8.35 2.95
CA VAL A 96 5.72 8.10 4.00
C VAL A 96 5.27 8.57 5.38
N ILE A 97 4.50 9.65 5.48
CA ILE A 97 3.98 10.14 6.76
C ILE A 97 3.05 9.12 7.42
N TYR A 98 2.12 8.53 6.67
CA TYR A 98 1.21 7.51 7.20
C TYR A 98 1.94 6.25 7.63
N THR A 99 2.88 5.77 6.81
CA THR A 99 3.71 4.61 7.13
C THR A 99 4.55 4.83 8.38
N ALA A 100 5.21 6.00 8.48
CA ALA A 100 6.05 6.34 9.63
C ALA A 100 5.23 6.51 10.91
N ALA A 101 4.06 7.15 10.83
CA ALA A 101 3.17 7.31 11.99
C ALA A 101 2.62 5.97 12.51
N ALA A 102 2.22 5.07 11.58
CA ALA A 102 1.79 3.72 11.92
C ALA A 102 2.90 2.92 12.62
N LEU A 103 4.14 2.98 12.10
CA LEU A 103 5.31 2.35 12.72
C LEU A 103 5.61 2.95 14.09
N SER A 104 5.50 4.29 14.23
CA SER A 104 5.78 4.98 15.50
C SER A 104 4.84 4.54 16.63
N ALA A 105 3.58 4.23 16.31
CA ALA A 105 2.62 3.73 17.28
C ALA A 105 2.93 2.29 17.75
N LEU A 106 3.65 1.51 16.94
CA LEU A 106 3.93 0.09 17.20
C LEU A 106 5.32 -0.15 17.78
N LEU A 107 6.31 0.64 17.40
CA LEU A 107 7.71 0.50 17.83
C LEU A 107 7.92 1.08 19.23
N ASP A 108 8.92 0.56 19.95
CA ASP A 108 9.28 1.06 21.26
C ASP A 108 9.91 2.47 21.16
N PRO A 109 9.85 3.30 22.21
CA PRO A 109 10.48 4.62 22.21
C PRO A 109 12.00 4.60 21.99
N GLY A 110 12.65 3.47 22.24
CA GLY A 110 14.09 3.28 22.00
C GLY A 110 14.43 2.83 20.58
N ASP A 111 13.44 2.47 19.77
CA ASP A 111 13.61 2.15 18.36
C ASP A 111 13.66 3.44 17.53
N THR A 112 14.11 3.34 16.28
CA THR A 112 14.24 4.52 15.41
C THR A 112 13.59 4.28 14.05
N ILE A 113 12.79 5.24 13.60
CA ILE A 113 12.22 5.28 12.25
C ILE A 113 12.90 6.42 11.50
N VAL A 114 13.45 6.13 10.33
CA VAL A 114 14.13 7.13 9.49
C VAL A 114 13.40 7.26 8.16
N PRO A 115 12.53 8.25 8.00
CA PRO A 115 11.95 8.60 6.70
C PRO A 115 13.05 9.16 5.77
N ILE A 116 13.13 8.61 4.56
CA ILE A 116 14.02 9.09 3.49
C ILE A 116 13.16 9.63 2.36
N SER A 117 13.21 10.94 2.15
CA SER A 117 12.44 11.61 1.11
C SER A 117 13.07 12.94 0.68
N HIS A 118 12.90 13.28 -0.60
CA HIS A 118 13.24 14.59 -1.12
C HIS A 118 11.98 15.44 -1.21
N VAL A 119 12.03 16.64 -0.65
CA VAL A 119 10.85 17.52 -0.56
C VAL A 119 11.17 18.93 -1.09
N ARG A 120 10.16 19.71 -1.41
CA ARG A 120 10.37 21.13 -1.74
C ARG A 120 10.72 21.91 -0.48
N ARG A 121 11.51 22.96 -0.62
CA ARG A 121 11.92 23.82 0.52
C ARG A 121 10.74 24.38 1.30
N GLN A 122 9.69 24.76 0.59
CA GLN A 122 8.47 25.29 1.23
C GLN A 122 7.72 24.24 2.08
N ASP A 123 7.86 22.96 1.78
CA ASP A 123 7.17 21.85 2.45
C ASP A 123 8.01 21.23 3.57
N GLU A 124 9.35 21.47 3.58
CA GLU A 124 10.25 20.87 4.56
C GLU A 124 9.90 21.19 6.02
N GLY A 125 9.63 22.46 6.31
CA GLY A 125 9.27 22.89 7.66
C GLY A 125 8.00 22.21 8.20
N PRO A 126 6.87 22.29 7.49
CA PRO A 126 5.64 21.60 7.85
C PRO A 126 5.82 20.08 7.99
N ILE A 127 6.49 19.41 7.05
CA ILE A 127 6.75 17.96 7.09
C ILE A 127 7.58 17.58 8.32
N LYS A 128 8.68 18.29 8.58
CA LYS A 128 9.54 18.05 9.75
C LYS A 128 8.81 18.31 11.07
N GLN A 129 7.89 19.28 11.10
CA GLN A 129 7.05 19.53 12.27
C GLN A 129 6.10 18.35 12.53
N ILE A 130 5.47 17.81 11.49
CA ILE A 130 4.56 16.66 11.62
C ILE A 130 5.35 15.44 12.10
N LEU A 131 6.43 15.06 11.40
CA LEU A 131 7.21 13.86 11.71
C LEU A 131 7.93 13.99 13.06
N GLY A 132 8.45 15.18 13.39
CA GLY A 132 9.13 15.45 14.65
C GLY A 132 8.21 15.48 15.89
N SER A 133 6.87 15.40 15.70
CA SER A 133 5.94 15.23 16.80
C SER A 133 5.90 13.80 17.35
N PHE A 134 6.45 12.84 16.62
CA PHE A 134 6.54 11.44 17.04
C PHE A 134 7.88 11.18 17.75
N PRO A 135 7.88 10.43 18.87
CA PRO A 135 9.05 10.37 19.77
C PRO A 135 10.23 9.58 19.21
N ASN A 136 10.00 8.71 18.23
CA ASN A 136 10.99 7.77 17.67
C ASN A 136 11.24 7.96 16.17
N ILE A 137 10.85 9.11 15.60
CA ILE A 137 11.14 9.44 14.20
C ILE A 137 12.36 10.38 14.11
N ASP A 138 13.41 9.89 13.43
CA ASP A 138 14.58 10.68 13.05
C ASP A 138 14.34 11.34 11.67
N ILE A 139 14.16 12.64 11.68
CA ILE A 139 13.87 13.45 10.49
C ILE A 139 15.11 13.77 9.63
N SER A 140 16.29 13.25 9.97
CA SER A 140 17.55 13.56 9.27
C SER A 140 17.60 13.08 7.81
N GLY A 141 16.73 12.15 7.43
CA GLY A 141 16.61 11.66 6.05
C GLY A 141 15.71 12.52 5.15
N ILE A 142 15.07 13.57 5.69
CA ILE A 142 14.27 14.51 4.90
C ILE A 142 15.16 15.62 4.38
N THR A 143 15.27 15.78 3.06
CA THR A 143 16.09 16.80 2.41
C THR A 143 15.33 17.63 1.38
N SER A 144 15.63 18.93 1.34
CA SER A 144 15.05 19.89 0.38
C SER A 144 16.11 20.56 -0.51
N GLN A 145 17.33 20.00 -0.56
CA GLN A 145 18.47 20.63 -1.24
C GLN A 145 18.18 20.95 -2.72
N ALA A 146 17.54 20.00 -3.41
CA ALA A 146 17.18 20.16 -4.83
C ALA A 146 15.92 21.02 -5.03
N ASP A 147 15.18 21.34 -3.98
CA ASP A 147 13.89 22.04 -4.04
C ASP A 147 12.85 21.34 -4.95
N GLN A 148 12.88 20.02 -4.95
CA GLN A 148 11.98 19.16 -5.71
C GLN A 148 11.27 18.19 -4.78
N GLY A 149 9.96 18.07 -4.94
CA GLY A 149 9.09 17.20 -4.15
C GLY A 149 7.76 17.00 -4.88
N ASP A 150 7.07 15.95 -4.52
CA ASP A 150 5.84 15.58 -5.18
C ASP A 150 4.68 16.51 -4.79
N VAL A 151 3.87 16.85 -5.79
CA VAL A 151 2.59 17.53 -5.61
C VAL A 151 1.55 16.78 -6.43
N VAL A 152 0.50 16.33 -5.78
CA VAL A 152 -0.62 15.64 -6.42
C VAL A 152 -1.91 16.45 -6.22
N GLU A 153 -2.53 16.82 -7.32
CA GLU A 153 -3.87 17.41 -7.31
C GLU A 153 -4.91 16.30 -7.30
N LEU A 154 -5.75 16.26 -6.28
CA LEU A 154 -6.84 15.31 -6.12
C LEU A 154 -8.15 16.06 -6.29
N ARG A 155 -8.81 15.91 -7.43
CA ARG A 155 -10.08 16.57 -7.72
C ARG A 155 -11.22 15.56 -7.69
N TYR A 156 -12.04 15.64 -6.66
CA TYR A 156 -13.22 14.80 -6.52
C TYR A 156 -14.35 15.28 -7.45
N ILE A 157 -14.82 14.37 -8.31
CA ILE A 157 -15.97 14.59 -9.20
C ILE A 157 -17.27 14.31 -8.43
N ASP A 158 -17.26 13.27 -7.61
CA ASP A 158 -18.30 12.89 -6.65
C ASP A 158 -17.64 12.28 -5.40
N GLN A 159 -18.40 11.66 -4.52
CA GLN A 159 -17.88 11.07 -3.27
C GLN A 159 -16.89 9.93 -3.49
N ASN A 160 -16.95 9.24 -4.65
CA ASN A 160 -16.20 8.01 -4.92
C ASN A 160 -15.23 8.12 -6.10
N ARG A 161 -15.40 9.13 -6.96
CA ARG A 161 -14.58 9.31 -8.17
C ARG A 161 -13.78 10.59 -8.09
N ARG A 162 -12.49 10.47 -8.37
CA ARG A 162 -11.58 11.60 -8.45
C ARG A 162 -10.66 11.47 -9.66
N VAL A 163 -10.12 12.59 -10.09
CA VAL A 163 -9.01 12.69 -11.04
C VAL A 163 -7.77 13.03 -10.24
N GLU A 164 -6.71 12.31 -10.48
CA GLU A 164 -5.40 12.50 -9.86
C GLU A 164 -4.42 13.06 -10.89
N ARG A 165 -3.72 14.11 -10.53
CA ARG A 165 -2.74 14.75 -11.40
C ARG A 165 -1.48 15.07 -10.61
N GLN A 166 -0.35 14.52 -10.98
CA GLN A 166 0.94 14.85 -10.40
C GLN A 166 1.54 16.05 -11.16
N THR A 167 1.80 17.13 -10.45
CA THR A 167 2.23 18.41 -11.05
C THR A 167 3.65 18.79 -10.68
N SER A 168 4.24 18.11 -9.71
CA SER A 168 5.64 18.25 -9.31
C SER A 168 6.17 16.89 -8.88
N PHE A 169 7.49 16.71 -8.97
CA PHE A 169 8.18 15.44 -8.78
C PHE A 169 9.35 15.63 -7.85
N MET A 170 9.55 14.70 -6.93
CA MET A 170 10.78 14.63 -6.15
C MET A 170 11.95 14.09 -7.00
N ASN A 171 13.17 14.29 -6.57
CA ASN A 171 14.29 13.53 -7.08
C ASN A 171 14.18 12.05 -6.61
N PRO A 172 14.61 11.08 -7.42
CA PRO A 172 14.64 9.68 -6.99
C PRO A 172 15.58 9.52 -5.77
N ILE A 173 15.21 8.62 -4.88
CA ILE A 173 16.08 8.17 -3.79
C ILE A 173 17.14 7.26 -4.39
N LEU A 174 18.39 7.69 -4.31
CA LEU A 174 19.55 6.99 -4.88
C LEU A 174 20.31 6.20 -3.80
N PRO A 175 21.17 5.26 -4.17
CA PRO A 175 22.03 4.54 -3.22
C PRO A 175 22.77 5.43 -2.21
N ALA A 176 23.26 6.60 -2.63
CA ALA A 176 23.97 7.53 -1.76
C ALA A 176 23.10 8.14 -0.65
N ASP A 177 21.78 8.18 -0.83
CA ASP A 177 20.85 8.68 0.20
C ASP A 177 20.73 7.68 1.37
N LEU A 178 21.17 6.44 1.19
CA LEU A 178 21.02 5.35 2.15
C LEU A 178 22.21 5.11 3.06
N ASP A 179 23.35 5.77 2.83
CA ASP A 179 24.61 5.51 3.55
C ASP A 179 24.47 5.51 5.09
N LYS A 180 23.56 6.33 5.62
CA LYS A 180 23.32 6.46 7.06
C LYS A 180 22.30 5.47 7.63
N VAL A 181 21.64 4.69 6.78
CA VAL A 181 20.55 3.79 7.16
C VAL A 181 20.74 2.35 6.70
N LEU A 182 21.90 2.00 6.14
CA LEU A 182 22.20 0.61 5.72
C LEU A 182 22.23 -0.38 6.89
N ASP A 183 22.32 0.12 8.13
CA ASP A 183 22.19 -0.65 9.36
C ASP A 183 20.72 -0.87 9.81
N ALA A 184 19.74 -0.43 9.02
CA ALA A 184 18.34 -0.68 9.33
C ALA A 184 17.99 -2.18 9.28
N ASP A 185 17.04 -2.59 10.12
CA ASP A 185 16.49 -3.95 10.14
C ASP A 185 15.46 -4.18 9.02
N VAL A 186 14.75 -3.12 8.64
CA VAL A 186 13.71 -3.14 7.59
C VAL A 186 13.76 -1.85 6.78
N PHE A 187 13.60 -1.99 5.47
CA PHE A 187 13.28 -0.91 4.55
C PHE A 187 11.83 -1.09 4.08
N VAL A 188 10.99 -0.08 4.32
CA VAL A 188 9.62 -0.01 3.82
C VAL A 188 9.59 0.98 2.67
N CYS A 189 9.44 0.48 1.45
CA CYS A 189 9.45 1.27 0.23
C CYS A 189 8.00 1.50 -0.23
N VAL A 190 7.56 2.75 -0.23
CA VAL A 190 6.19 3.17 -0.56
C VAL A 190 6.19 4.22 -1.69
N PRO A 191 6.71 3.87 -2.89
CA PRO A 191 6.71 4.78 -4.02
C PRO A 191 5.30 5.01 -4.56
N ILE A 192 5.06 6.18 -5.18
CA ILE A 192 3.82 6.48 -5.90
C ILE A 192 3.99 6.47 -7.41
N THR A 193 5.24 6.41 -7.89
CA THR A 193 5.63 6.12 -9.27
C THR A 193 6.83 5.18 -9.30
N ASP A 194 7.21 4.71 -10.49
CA ASP A 194 8.29 3.73 -10.68
C ASP A 194 9.71 4.30 -10.56
N TYR A 195 9.86 5.62 -10.37
CA TYR A 195 11.19 6.24 -10.36
C TYR A 195 11.67 6.73 -8.99
N GLU A 196 10.78 6.94 -8.03
CA GLU A 196 11.13 7.50 -6.72
C GLU A 196 12.03 6.55 -5.92
N VAL A 197 11.70 5.24 -5.94
CA VAL A 197 12.52 4.17 -5.36
C VAL A 197 12.63 3.07 -6.41
N GLY A 198 13.72 3.05 -7.15
CA GLY A 198 13.90 2.12 -8.27
C GLY A 198 14.76 0.89 -7.95
N PRO A 199 14.88 -0.06 -8.89
CA PRO A 199 15.69 -1.27 -8.74
C PRO A 199 17.15 -1.02 -8.34
N PRO A 200 17.85 0.04 -8.81
CA PRO A 200 19.21 0.29 -8.35
C PRO A 200 19.32 0.54 -6.84
N THR A 201 18.33 1.22 -6.27
CA THR A 201 18.27 1.50 -4.82
C THR A 201 17.94 0.24 -4.03
N LEU A 202 16.96 -0.56 -4.48
CA LEU A 202 16.62 -1.85 -3.86
C LEU A 202 17.81 -2.84 -3.92
N ARG A 203 18.49 -2.91 -5.07
CA ARG A 203 19.69 -3.73 -5.23
C ARG A 203 20.77 -3.31 -4.25
N HIS A 204 21.03 -2.01 -4.12
CA HIS A 204 22.03 -1.50 -3.19
C HIS A 204 21.73 -1.90 -1.74
N ILE A 205 20.47 -1.83 -1.32
CA ILE A 205 20.05 -2.33 0.01
C ILE A 205 20.42 -3.81 0.17
N LYS A 206 20.05 -4.65 -0.79
CA LYS A 206 20.32 -6.11 -0.70
C LYS A 206 21.79 -6.48 -0.76
N GLU A 207 22.63 -5.68 -1.45
CA GLU A 207 24.07 -5.91 -1.56
C GLU A 207 24.83 -5.45 -0.30
N HIS A 208 24.33 -4.43 0.43
CA HIS A 208 25.07 -3.78 1.53
C HIS A 208 24.38 -3.88 2.89
N SER A 209 23.19 -4.51 2.96
CA SER A 209 22.42 -4.69 4.19
C SER A 209 21.86 -6.11 4.29
N ARG A 210 21.51 -6.51 5.52
CA ARG A 210 20.73 -7.73 5.79
C ARG A 210 19.27 -7.42 6.07
N ALA A 211 18.87 -6.19 5.84
CA ALA A 211 17.53 -5.71 6.09
C ALA A 211 16.49 -6.44 5.24
N ILE A 212 15.29 -6.51 5.77
CA ILE A 212 14.11 -6.93 5.04
C ILE A 212 13.63 -5.76 4.18
N VAL A 213 13.29 -6.03 2.93
CA VAL A 213 12.73 -5.06 2.00
C VAL A 213 11.24 -5.35 1.81
N VAL A 214 10.38 -4.45 2.28
CA VAL A 214 8.95 -4.41 2.01
C VAL A 214 8.69 -3.40 0.91
N LEU A 215 8.10 -3.82 -0.20
CA LEU A 215 7.77 -2.95 -1.33
C LEU A 215 6.26 -2.86 -1.51
N ASP A 216 5.72 -1.65 -1.55
CA ASP A 216 4.37 -1.37 -2.06
C ASP A 216 4.43 -1.29 -3.60
N ALA A 217 3.64 -2.12 -4.29
CA ALA A 217 3.60 -2.19 -5.74
C ALA A 217 2.92 -0.98 -6.40
N HIS A 218 2.37 -0.05 -5.63
CA HIS A 218 1.67 1.12 -6.16
C HIS A 218 2.53 1.89 -7.17
N GLY A 219 3.78 2.22 -6.82
CA GLY A 219 4.67 2.96 -7.71
C GLY A 219 4.87 2.31 -9.07
N PRO A 220 5.40 1.08 -9.16
CA PRO A 220 5.67 0.43 -10.44
C PRO A 220 4.43 0.09 -11.27
N THR A 221 3.22 0.13 -10.70
CA THR A 221 1.95 -0.12 -11.41
C THR A 221 1.22 1.15 -11.84
N VAL A 222 1.84 2.31 -11.69
CA VAL A 222 1.30 3.60 -12.11
C VAL A 222 2.17 4.24 -13.19
N THR A 223 1.53 4.85 -14.19
CA THR A 223 2.17 5.68 -15.20
C THR A 223 1.55 7.08 -15.23
N LEU A 224 2.27 8.02 -15.83
CA LEU A 224 1.85 9.40 -15.94
C LEU A 224 1.69 9.79 -17.41
N ALA A 225 0.53 10.36 -17.75
CA ALA A 225 0.37 11.06 -19.01
C ALA A 225 1.20 12.35 -19.02
N ARG A 226 1.42 12.95 -20.20
CA ARG A 226 2.09 14.27 -20.32
C ARG A 226 1.37 15.39 -19.56
N SER A 227 0.07 15.27 -19.36
CA SER A 227 -0.75 16.17 -18.53
C SER A 227 -0.47 16.04 -17.03
N GLY A 228 0.23 15.01 -16.60
CA GLY A 228 0.45 14.62 -15.22
C GLY A 228 -0.66 13.71 -14.66
N GLU A 229 -1.69 13.39 -15.44
CA GLU A 229 -2.73 12.44 -15.02
C GLU A 229 -2.15 11.06 -14.75
N ARG A 230 -2.57 10.45 -13.66
CA ARG A 230 -2.11 9.15 -13.18
C ARG A 230 -3.01 8.05 -13.74
N HIS A 231 -2.40 7.01 -14.29
CA HIS A 231 -3.11 5.87 -14.87
C HIS A 231 -2.48 4.56 -14.43
N PRO A 232 -3.27 3.48 -14.27
CA PRO A 232 -2.73 2.14 -14.12
C PRO A 232 -1.82 1.77 -15.31
N ARG A 233 -0.75 1.05 -15.03
CA ARG A 233 0.13 0.48 -16.07
C ARG A 233 0.46 -0.98 -15.74
N VAL A 234 0.71 -1.77 -16.78
CA VAL A 234 1.27 -3.11 -16.62
C VAL A 234 2.71 -3.01 -16.11
N TRP A 235 3.01 -3.70 -15.02
CA TRP A 235 4.37 -3.79 -14.49
C TRP A 235 5.21 -4.79 -15.29
N ALA A 236 5.64 -4.40 -16.47
CA ALA A 236 6.31 -5.28 -17.44
C ALA A 236 7.74 -5.68 -17.01
N ASP A 237 8.42 -4.83 -16.24
CA ASP A 237 9.81 -5.00 -15.81
C ASP A 237 9.94 -5.56 -14.40
N GLN A 238 8.88 -6.19 -13.86
CA GLN A 238 8.85 -6.75 -12.51
C GLN A 238 10.03 -7.70 -12.20
N ASP A 239 10.52 -8.43 -13.18
CA ASP A 239 11.67 -9.35 -13.04
C ASP A 239 12.98 -8.64 -12.64
N VAL A 240 13.07 -7.31 -12.86
CA VAL A 240 14.23 -6.49 -12.45
C VAL A 240 14.09 -6.03 -10.99
N TRP A 241 12.87 -6.01 -10.44
CA TRP A 241 12.57 -5.55 -9.09
C TRP A 241 12.51 -6.70 -8.07
N LEU A 242 11.78 -7.76 -8.42
CA LEU A 242 11.41 -8.84 -7.51
C LEU A 242 12.59 -9.51 -6.79
N PRO A 243 13.79 -9.69 -7.41
CA PRO A 243 14.93 -10.28 -6.71
C PRO A 243 15.43 -9.49 -5.49
N TYR A 244 15.01 -8.24 -5.35
CA TYR A 244 15.45 -7.34 -4.28
C TYR A 244 14.35 -7.09 -3.23
N VAL A 245 13.21 -7.80 -3.32
CA VAL A 245 12.03 -7.62 -2.47
C VAL A 245 11.81 -8.86 -1.62
N ASP A 246 11.68 -8.71 -0.30
CA ASP A 246 11.36 -9.81 0.60
C ASP A 246 9.84 -9.94 0.80
N ILE A 247 9.11 -8.83 0.90
CA ILE A 247 7.66 -8.82 1.04
C ILE A 247 7.09 -7.83 0.01
N LEU A 248 6.28 -8.34 -0.89
CA LEU A 248 5.57 -7.53 -1.88
C LEU A 248 4.14 -7.29 -1.41
N LYS A 249 3.77 -6.03 -1.18
CA LYS A 249 2.40 -5.60 -0.86
C LYS A 249 1.77 -5.00 -2.10
N MET A 250 0.52 -5.32 -2.37
CA MET A 250 -0.29 -4.73 -3.43
C MET A 250 -1.78 -4.75 -3.06
N ASN A 251 -2.57 -3.93 -3.73
CA ASN A 251 -4.03 -4.05 -3.75
C ASN A 251 -4.49 -4.84 -4.99
N LEU A 252 -5.81 -5.01 -5.17
CA LEU A 252 -6.36 -5.77 -6.30
C LEU A 252 -6.06 -5.12 -7.66
N ASP A 253 -6.10 -3.79 -7.76
CA ASP A 253 -5.83 -3.07 -9.02
C ASP A 253 -4.34 -3.19 -9.39
N GLU A 254 -3.47 -3.12 -8.40
CA GLU A 254 -2.03 -3.32 -8.57
C GLU A 254 -1.72 -4.78 -8.94
N ALA A 255 -2.42 -5.74 -8.33
CA ALA A 255 -2.32 -7.15 -8.69
C ALA A 255 -2.79 -7.40 -10.13
N SER A 256 -3.88 -6.77 -10.56
CA SER A 256 -4.35 -6.81 -11.96
C SER A 256 -3.30 -6.25 -12.93
N SER A 257 -2.65 -5.16 -12.55
CA SER A 257 -1.60 -4.51 -13.35
C SER A 257 -0.27 -5.28 -13.35
N THR A 258 -0.06 -6.18 -12.38
CA THR A 258 1.15 -6.99 -12.27
C THR A 258 1.00 -8.34 -12.98
N TRP A 259 -0.20 -8.89 -13.08
CA TRP A 259 -0.45 -10.18 -13.74
C TRP A 259 -0.32 -10.06 -15.27
N LEU A 260 0.72 -10.68 -15.81
CA LEU A 260 1.00 -10.75 -17.26
C LEU A 260 0.49 -12.09 -17.84
N GLY A 261 -0.79 -12.41 -17.68
CA GLY A 261 -1.38 -13.61 -18.28
C GLY A 261 -1.23 -13.65 -19.82
N GLU A 262 -1.61 -14.77 -20.45
CA GLU A 262 -1.44 -15.02 -21.91
C GLU A 262 -2.13 -13.98 -22.81
N SER A 263 -2.96 -13.11 -22.27
CA SER A 263 -3.66 -12.04 -22.97
C SER A 263 -3.40 -10.68 -22.31
N ALA A 264 -2.16 -10.21 -22.34
CA ALA A 264 -1.80 -8.86 -21.92
C ALA A 264 -2.31 -7.81 -22.93
N GLU A 265 -3.60 -7.70 -23.13
CA GLU A 265 -4.19 -6.49 -23.66
C GLU A 265 -4.14 -5.44 -22.56
N VAL A 266 -3.47 -4.33 -22.82
CA VAL A 266 -3.43 -3.16 -21.93
C VAL A 266 -4.86 -2.61 -21.85
N MET A 267 -5.61 -3.07 -20.86
CA MET A 267 -6.95 -2.55 -20.58
C MET A 267 -6.81 -1.31 -19.71
N ALA A 268 -7.50 -0.24 -20.08
CA ALA A 268 -7.58 0.99 -19.27
C ALA A 268 -8.24 0.75 -17.90
N ASP A 269 -8.95 -0.34 -17.75
CA ASP A 269 -9.64 -0.79 -16.53
C ASP A 269 -9.55 -2.32 -16.47
N PRO A 270 -8.44 -2.88 -15.92
CA PRO A 270 -8.26 -4.32 -15.88
C PRO A 270 -9.29 -4.95 -14.93
N PRO A 271 -9.85 -6.11 -15.30
CA PRO A 271 -10.81 -6.80 -14.45
C PRO A 271 -10.14 -7.25 -13.14
N THR A 272 -10.92 -7.29 -12.06
CA THR A 272 -10.46 -7.84 -10.77
C THR A 272 -9.94 -9.27 -10.99
N PRO A 273 -8.71 -9.58 -10.52
CA PRO A 273 -8.13 -10.89 -10.74
C PRO A 273 -8.91 -11.99 -9.99
N SER A 274 -9.06 -13.14 -10.62
CA SER A 274 -9.58 -14.33 -9.97
C SER A 274 -8.58 -14.92 -8.97
N ASP A 275 -9.04 -15.78 -8.05
CA ASP A 275 -8.17 -16.45 -7.08
C ASP A 275 -7.05 -17.23 -7.78
N ASP A 276 -7.32 -17.90 -8.93
CA ASP A 276 -6.29 -18.62 -9.67
C ASP A 276 -5.26 -17.68 -10.31
N GLN A 277 -5.67 -16.49 -10.74
CA GLN A 277 -4.75 -15.46 -11.23
C GLN A 277 -3.88 -14.92 -10.09
N LEU A 278 -4.45 -14.69 -8.90
CA LEU A 278 -3.68 -14.28 -7.71
C LEU A 278 -2.66 -15.37 -7.30
N ARG A 279 -3.06 -16.65 -7.32
CA ARG A 279 -2.13 -17.78 -7.09
C ARG A 279 -1.02 -17.86 -8.15
N GLY A 280 -1.36 -17.59 -9.41
CA GLY A 280 -0.41 -17.54 -10.51
C GLY A 280 0.60 -16.41 -10.31
N LEU A 281 0.13 -15.22 -10.01
CA LEU A 281 0.95 -14.05 -9.68
C LEU A 281 1.87 -14.34 -8.49
N ALA A 282 1.31 -14.88 -7.41
CA ALA A 282 2.09 -15.21 -6.22
C ALA A 282 3.22 -16.20 -6.53
N ARG A 283 2.94 -17.30 -7.27
CA ARG A 283 4.00 -18.24 -7.71
C ARG A 283 5.09 -17.54 -8.50
N HIS A 284 4.70 -16.68 -9.45
CA HIS A 284 5.64 -15.92 -10.28
C HIS A 284 6.58 -15.06 -9.42
N CYS A 285 6.05 -14.33 -8.43
CA CYS A 285 6.85 -13.51 -7.52
C CYS A 285 7.74 -14.35 -6.60
N LEU A 286 7.18 -15.41 -5.99
CA LEU A 286 7.92 -16.30 -5.08
C LEU A 286 9.06 -17.04 -5.79
N ASP A 287 8.88 -17.44 -7.06
CA ASP A 287 9.91 -18.08 -7.88
C ASP A 287 11.07 -17.13 -8.23
N ARG A 288 10.87 -15.80 -8.06
CA ARG A 288 11.87 -14.74 -8.26
C ARG A 288 12.54 -14.25 -6.98
N GLY A 289 12.27 -14.92 -5.86
CA GLY A 289 12.94 -14.65 -4.59
C GLY A 289 12.14 -13.82 -3.60
N VAL A 290 10.94 -13.37 -3.95
CA VAL A 290 10.04 -12.75 -2.97
C VAL A 290 9.66 -13.78 -1.91
N GLY A 291 9.74 -13.42 -0.62
CA GLY A 291 9.40 -14.31 0.49
C GLY A 291 7.89 -14.43 0.71
N ALA A 292 7.15 -13.32 0.55
CA ALA A 292 5.69 -13.31 0.61
C ALA A 292 5.08 -12.25 -0.30
N VAL A 293 3.89 -12.56 -0.85
CA VAL A 293 3.03 -11.62 -1.58
C VAL A 293 1.78 -11.38 -0.76
N CYS A 294 1.52 -10.14 -0.39
CA CYS A 294 0.35 -9.73 0.37
C CYS A 294 -0.56 -8.86 -0.52
N VAL A 295 -1.79 -9.31 -0.75
CA VAL A 295 -2.78 -8.58 -1.55
C VAL A 295 -3.89 -8.08 -0.65
N THR A 296 -4.03 -6.75 -0.51
CA THR A 296 -5.15 -6.15 0.22
C THR A 296 -6.43 -6.22 -0.63
N LEU A 297 -7.54 -6.54 0.01
CA LEU A 297 -8.84 -6.82 -0.60
C LEU A 297 -9.89 -5.79 -0.14
N ASP A 298 -9.49 -4.54 0.02
CA ASP A 298 -10.30 -3.43 0.51
C ASP A 298 -10.98 -3.75 1.86
N GLU A 299 -12.29 -3.66 1.92
CA GLU A 299 -13.08 -3.93 3.13
C GLU A 299 -13.13 -5.40 3.55
N ARG A 300 -12.49 -6.31 2.81
CA ARG A 300 -12.48 -7.75 3.13
C ARG A 300 -11.25 -8.19 3.91
N GLY A 301 -10.24 -7.34 4.06
CA GLY A 301 -8.96 -7.70 4.67
C GLY A 301 -7.86 -7.93 3.63
N CYS A 302 -7.10 -9.02 3.75
CA CYS A 302 -6.04 -9.34 2.80
C CYS A 302 -5.84 -10.85 2.65
N VAL A 303 -5.16 -11.24 1.58
CA VAL A 303 -4.64 -12.60 1.39
C VAL A 303 -3.13 -12.55 1.28
N THR A 304 -2.44 -13.47 1.93
CA THR A 304 -0.99 -13.60 1.82
C THR A 304 -0.59 -14.96 1.26
N PHE A 305 0.39 -14.94 0.38
CA PHE A 305 0.95 -16.11 -0.29
C PHE A 305 2.44 -16.23 0.04
N PHE A 306 2.89 -17.41 0.43
CA PHE A 306 4.29 -17.68 0.75
C PHE A 306 4.62 -19.15 0.53
N ARG A 307 5.91 -19.53 0.62
CA ARG A 307 6.30 -20.94 0.59
C ARG A 307 6.17 -21.54 1.99
N ASP A 308 5.45 -22.67 2.10
CA ASP A 308 5.41 -23.45 3.34
C ASP A 308 6.71 -24.24 3.57
N GLY A 309 6.80 -24.93 4.72
CA GLY A 309 7.98 -25.73 5.07
C GLY A 309 8.28 -26.90 4.11
N SER A 310 7.36 -27.25 3.22
CA SER A 310 7.55 -28.25 2.15
C SER A 310 7.94 -27.65 0.80
N GLY A 311 7.97 -26.31 0.70
CA GLY A 311 8.17 -25.55 -0.54
C GLY A 311 6.89 -25.39 -1.36
N GLY A 312 5.73 -25.85 -0.86
CA GLY A 312 4.43 -25.65 -1.46
C GLY A 312 3.95 -24.20 -1.34
N LEU A 313 2.96 -23.81 -2.16
CA LEU A 313 2.29 -22.52 -2.02
C LEU A 313 1.32 -22.60 -0.83
N ALA A 314 1.58 -21.83 0.21
CA ALA A 314 0.62 -21.49 1.24
C ALA A 314 -0.18 -20.26 0.82
N GLU A 315 -1.48 -20.26 1.14
CA GLU A 315 -2.41 -19.17 0.91
C GLU A 315 -3.23 -18.99 2.18
N GLU A 316 -3.11 -17.82 2.80
CA GLU A 316 -3.79 -17.50 4.05
C GLU A 316 -4.59 -16.22 3.91
N PHE A 317 -5.89 -16.32 4.14
CA PHE A 317 -6.79 -15.16 4.18
C PHE A 317 -6.81 -14.61 5.61
N VAL A 318 -6.59 -13.30 5.73
CA VAL A 318 -6.64 -12.57 7.00
C VAL A 318 -7.81 -11.59 6.91
N ASP A 319 -8.87 -11.89 7.65
CA ASP A 319 -10.09 -11.11 7.64
C ASP A 319 -9.84 -9.67 8.09
N ARG A 320 -10.72 -8.76 7.70
CA ARG A 320 -10.62 -7.36 8.14
C ARG A 320 -10.77 -7.22 9.65
N ILE A 321 -10.29 -6.13 10.19
CA ILE A 321 -10.74 -5.62 11.48
C ILE A 321 -11.92 -4.68 11.23
N GLU A 322 -13.04 -4.93 11.91
CA GLU A 322 -14.23 -4.11 11.73
C GLU A 322 -14.05 -2.70 12.31
N VAL A 323 -14.59 -1.73 11.57
CA VAL A 323 -14.60 -0.30 11.93
C VAL A 323 -16.05 0.18 11.93
N GLU A 324 -16.48 0.84 13.00
CA GLU A 324 -17.86 1.36 13.09
C GLU A 324 -18.15 2.42 12.02
N HIS A 325 -17.19 3.34 11.82
CA HIS A 325 -17.33 4.45 10.89
C HIS A 325 -16.04 4.68 10.12
N VAL A 326 -16.11 4.62 8.81
CA VAL A 326 -15.04 5.03 7.90
C VAL A 326 -15.17 6.52 7.64
N VAL A 327 -14.14 7.30 8.01
CA VAL A 327 -14.09 8.75 7.87
C VAL A 327 -13.26 9.17 6.65
N ASP A 328 -12.05 8.59 6.50
CA ASP A 328 -11.13 8.93 5.42
C ASP A 328 -10.23 7.71 5.10
N THR A 329 -10.29 7.20 3.88
CA THR A 329 -9.51 6.04 3.45
C THR A 329 -8.10 6.39 2.99
N THR A 330 -7.75 7.67 2.91
CA THR A 330 -6.42 8.13 2.49
C THR A 330 -5.34 7.63 3.44
N GLY A 331 -4.32 6.97 2.89
CA GLY A 331 -3.21 6.45 3.68
C GLY A 331 -3.47 5.10 4.37
N ALA A 332 -4.63 4.44 4.13
CA ALA A 332 -4.89 3.11 4.69
C ALA A 332 -3.89 2.07 4.19
N GLY A 333 -3.57 2.09 2.89
CA GLY A 333 -2.55 1.20 2.28
C GLY A 333 -1.14 1.47 2.81
N ASP A 334 -0.77 2.74 2.99
CA ASP A 334 0.53 3.14 3.56
C ASP A 334 0.64 2.70 5.03
N SER A 335 -0.44 2.86 5.80
CA SER A 335 -0.52 2.40 7.20
C SER A 335 -0.45 0.89 7.30
N PHE A 336 -1.13 0.18 6.38
CA PHE A 336 -1.03 -1.27 6.25
C PHE A 336 0.42 -1.70 6.00
N ALA A 337 1.16 -1.03 5.10
CA ALA A 337 2.57 -1.32 4.83
C ALA A 337 3.44 -1.16 6.09
N GLY A 338 3.20 -0.12 6.90
CA GLY A 338 3.87 0.07 8.19
C GLY A 338 3.57 -1.04 9.19
N GLY A 339 2.30 -1.42 9.34
CA GLY A 339 1.87 -2.53 10.21
C GLY A 339 2.43 -3.88 9.76
N LEU A 340 2.39 -4.17 8.44
CA LEU A 340 2.97 -5.36 7.83
C LEU A 340 4.46 -5.49 8.14
N ALA A 341 5.21 -4.41 7.96
CA ALA A 341 6.64 -4.37 8.24
C ALA A 341 6.95 -4.62 9.72
N TYR A 342 6.23 -3.95 10.63
CA TYR A 342 6.37 -4.17 12.07
C TYR A 342 6.04 -5.61 12.46
N GLY A 343 4.89 -6.14 12.02
CA GLY A 343 4.45 -7.49 12.38
C GLY A 343 5.46 -8.55 11.94
N TYR A 344 6.01 -8.44 10.73
CA TYR A 344 7.05 -9.35 10.27
C TYR A 344 8.37 -9.16 11.00
N LEU A 345 8.78 -7.91 11.27
CA LEU A 345 9.99 -7.64 12.06
C LEU A 345 9.90 -8.25 13.46
N ALA A 346 8.73 -8.18 14.09
CA ALA A 346 8.52 -8.63 15.46
C ALA A 346 8.34 -10.15 15.59
N TYR A 347 7.66 -10.78 14.62
CA TYR A 347 7.17 -12.15 14.78
C TYR A 347 7.70 -13.13 13.73
N ARG A 348 8.28 -12.66 12.63
CA ARG A 348 8.77 -13.50 11.51
C ARG A 348 7.68 -14.41 10.93
N ASP A 349 6.43 -13.98 10.99
CA ASP A 349 5.24 -14.66 10.53
C ASP A 349 4.45 -13.76 9.59
N TYR A 350 4.16 -14.21 8.38
CA TYR A 350 3.48 -13.41 7.36
C TYR A 350 1.99 -13.19 7.67
N VAL A 351 1.34 -14.15 8.33
CA VAL A 351 -0.07 -14.01 8.72
C VAL A 351 -0.19 -12.98 9.84
N VAL A 352 0.68 -13.05 10.84
CA VAL A 352 0.75 -12.06 11.92
C VAL A 352 1.09 -10.68 11.35
N ALA A 353 2.00 -10.60 10.38
CA ALA A 353 2.33 -9.35 9.70
C ALA A 353 1.09 -8.72 9.03
N CYS A 354 0.27 -9.54 8.36
CA CYS A 354 -0.99 -9.10 7.77
C CYS A 354 -2.02 -8.66 8.82
N GLN A 355 -2.08 -9.31 9.99
CA GLN A 355 -2.96 -8.89 11.09
C GLN A 355 -2.62 -7.48 11.58
N TYR A 356 -1.31 -7.17 11.75
CA TYR A 356 -0.86 -5.81 12.07
C TYR A 356 -1.13 -4.83 10.93
N GLY A 357 -0.94 -5.24 9.66
CA GLY A 357 -1.31 -4.44 8.50
C GLY A 357 -2.79 -4.06 8.52
N ASN A 358 -3.69 -5.02 8.68
CA ASN A 358 -5.13 -4.79 8.80
C ASN A 358 -5.47 -3.86 9.98
N ALA A 359 -4.81 -4.04 11.14
CA ALA A 359 -5.05 -3.20 12.31
C ALA A 359 -4.70 -1.74 12.04
N MET A 360 -3.51 -1.47 11.47
CA MET A 360 -3.08 -0.10 11.18
C MET A 360 -3.92 0.53 10.08
N GLY A 361 -4.30 -0.21 9.04
CA GLY A 361 -5.23 0.24 8.01
C GLY A 361 -6.61 0.58 8.57
N ALA A 362 -7.16 -0.29 9.44
CA ALA A 362 -8.43 -0.08 10.09
C ALA A 362 -8.42 1.15 11.02
N GLN A 363 -7.35 1.35 11.79
CA GLN A 363 -7.20 2.53 12.63
C GLN A 363 -7.11 3.81 11.77
N ARG A 364 -6.36 3.78 10.66
CA ARG A 364 -6.19 4.94 9.79
C ARG A 364 -7.51 5.47 9.25
N VAL A 365 -8.46 4.63 8.92
CA VAL A 365 -9.72 5.06 8.32
C VAL A 365 -10.73 5.66 9.30
N THR A 366 -10.45 5.67 10.61
CA THR A 366 -11.36 6.19 11.65
C THR A 366 -11.35 7.71 11.81
N GLY A 367 -10.42 8.42 11.17
CA GLY A 367 -10.32 9.87 11.26
C GLY A 367 -9.50 10.49 10.16
N THR A 368 -9.34 11.81 10.20
CA THR A 368 -8.59 12.58 9.19
C THR A 368 -7.14 12.86 9.58
N ASP A 369 -6.83 12.77 10.88
CA ASP A 369 -5.54 13.12 11.47
C ASP A 369 -4.68 11.89 11.74
N LEU A 370 -3.44 12.09 12.18
CA LEU A 370 -2.50 11.01 12.50
C LEU A 370 -2.65 10.48 13.94
N ASN A 371 -3.46 11.11 14.77
CA ASN A 371 -3.74 10.69 16.15
C ASN A 371 -4.73 9.51 16.26
N VAL A 372 -5.10 8.92 15.14
CA VAL A 372 -5.99 7.75 15.07
C VAL A 372 -5.29 6.45 15.46
N TYR A 373 -3.97 6.41 15.42
CA TYR A 373 -3.22 5.19 15.74
C TYR A 373 -3.22 4.93 17.24
N LEU A 374 -3.61 3.72 17.60
CA LEU A 374 -3.59 3.23 18.97
C LEU A 374 -2.17 2.84 19.39
N SER A 375 -1.90 2.80 20.69
CA SER A 375 -0.65 2.24 21.22
C SER A 375 -0.49 0.77 20.79
N ARG A 376 0.75 0.26 20.84
CA ARG A 376 1.02 -1.14 20.53
C ARG A 376 0.15 -2.09 21.37
N GLU A 377 0.04 -1.85 22.68
CA GLU A 377 -0.75 -2.69 23.58
C GLU A 377 -2.24 -2.67 23.25
N GLU A 378 -2.77 -1.53 22.80
CA GLU A 378 -4.16 -1.41 22.36
C GLU A 378 -4.37 -2.09 20.99
N THR A 379 -3.42 -1.94 20.08
CA THR A 379 -3.42 -2.63 18.79
C THR A 379 -3.36 -4.15 18.98
N GLU A 380 -2.52 -4.66 19.87
CA GLU A 380 -2.44 -6.08 20.21
C GLU A 380 -3.77 -6.61 20.79
N ARG A 381 -4.44 -5.81 21.63
CA ARG A 381 -5.79 -6.16 22.13
C ARG A 381 -6.82 -6.19 21.00
N GLN A 382 -6.76 -5.25 20.07
CA GLN A 382 -7.62 -5.22 18.89
C GLN A 382 -7.40 -6.46 18.01
N ILE A 383 -6.14 -6.82 17.74
CA ILE A 383 -5.76 -8.03 16.99
C ILE A 383 -6.24 -9.29 17.71
N LEU A 384 -6.03 -9.38 19.01
CA LEU A 384 -6.50 -10.53 19.82
C LEU A 384 -8.03 -10.67 19.78
N ALA A 385 -8.75 -9.56 19.85
CA ALA A 385 -10.22 -9.55 19.76
C ALA A 385 -10.72 -10.00 18.37
N ALA A 386 -10.03 -9.61 17.29
CA ALA A 386 -10.43 -9.94 15.93
C ALA A 386 -10.07 -11.38 15.52
N TYR A 387 -8.87 -11.84 15.89
CA TYR A 387 -8.32 -13.11 15.38
C TYR A 387 -8.16 -14.20 16.43
N GLY A 388 -8.43 -13.89 17.69
CA GLY A 388 -8.23 -14.83 18.80
C GLY A 388 -6.76 -14.94 19.25
N PRO A 389 -6.49 -15.77 20.27
CA PRO A 389 -5.13 -15.99 20.74
C PRO A 389 -4.30 -16.69 19.66
N ARG A 390 -3.04 -16.30 19.56
CA ARG A 390 -2.07 -16.96 18.70
C ARG A 390 -1.87 -18.41 19.15
N SER A 391 -2.06 -19.35 18.25
CA SER A 391 -1.87 -20.79 18.48
C SER A 391 -0.40 -21.17 18.38
#